data_c107ec73bfb35665c1a23e65614b54ff
#
_entry.id   c107ec73bfb35665c1a23e65614b54ff
#
_cell.length_a   1.000
_cell.length_b   1.000
_cell.length_c   1.000
_cell.angle_alpha   90.00
_cell.angle_beta   90.00
_cell.angle_gamma   90.00
#
_symmetry.space_group_name_H-M   'P 1'
#
loop_
_entity.id
_entity.type
_entity.pdbx_description
1 polymer ?
#
loop_
_entity_poly.entity_id
_entity_poly.type
_entity_poly.pdbx_seq_one_letter_code
_entity_poly.pdbx_strand_id
1 'polypeptide(L)'
;MSNQYIFEPERRWGVVFQAAAIIVLLIASGWGIWRAARAEIGPVFLLYTMPALISVFLVPLLVYRLYSLLGAYYHIERDGMRLRWGLRIEDIPMGSVLWIAQAAELEQRVPLPWVLWPGSVVGLRHLPDGSHVEFLANGLRDLIVVATQKQYYAISPHQPDRFLETFRRLMEVGSLSPIAARSIYPSFLLARVWRMKSARNLLLAGFALNLALLVGVSLEIPTINSVYLGFATASEPVPAVRLLLLPILSGAFFLVDALLGLFFYRDAVAPPAMESDIPRQIDINIDPARLSISGSRMPNLWLNKLSEMLAELRKGMSLVPGNYLAYLLWWSGAITPALFILAIFFMIRSAG
;
A
#
# COMPACT_ATOMS: atom_id res chain seq x y z
N MET A 1 -27.92 -19.99 -0.34
CA MET A 1 -28.86 -18.82 -0.21
C MET A 1 -28.19 -17.53 0.31
N SER A 2 -26.89 -17.39 0.30
CA SER A 2 -26.16 -16.29 0.97
C SER A 2 -25.79 -15.07 0.12
N ASN A 3 -26.04 -15.07 -1.20
CA ASN A 3 -25.63 -13.96 -2.09
C ASN A 3 -26.64 -12.80 -2.22
N GLN A 4 -27.77 -12.82 -1.52
CA GLN A 4 -28.82 -11.80 -1.68
C GLN A 4 -28.53 -10.46 -1.02
N TYR A 5 -27.53 -10.40 -0.13
CA TYR A 5 -27.26 -9.22 0.68
C TYR A 5 -25.86 -8.63 0.45
N ILE A 6 -25.20 -9.04 -0.65
CA ILE A 6 -23.90 -8.48 -1.05
C ILE A 6 -24.14 -7.45 -2.15
N PHE A 7 -23.68 -6.23 -1.89
CA PHE A 7 -23.75 -5.10 -2.81
C PHE A 7 -22.33 -4.71 -3.23
N GLU A 8 -22.13 -4.50 -4.51
CA GLU A 8 -20.87 -4.06 -5.07
C GLU A 8 -20.94 -2.60 -5.50
N PRO A 9 -19.83 -1.84 -5.44
CA PRO A 9 -19.78 -0.52 -6.07
C PRO A 9 -19.78 -0.64 -7.60
N GLU A 10 -20.18 0.41 -8.30
CA GLU A 10 -20.04 0.47 -9.76
C GLU A 10 -18.58 0.48 -10.16
N ARG A 11 -18.04 -0.61 -10.73
CA ARG A 11 -16.61 -0.81 -10.98
C ARG A 11 -16.13 -0.37 -12.34
N ARG A 12 -17.03 -0.37 -13.36
CA ARG A 12 -16.67 -0.32 -14.79
C ARG A 12 -15.75 0.85 -15.12
N TRP A 13 -16.18 2.07 -14.89
CA TRP A 13 -15.41 3.27 -15.21
C TRP A 13 -14.13 3.41 -14.40
N GLY A 14 -14.15 3.07 -13.13
CA GLY A 14 -12.99 3.10 -12.28
C GLY A 14 -11.90 2.12 -12.72
N VAL A 15 -12.28 0.89 -13.07
CA VAL A 15 -11.35 -0.13 -13.58
C VAL A 15 -10.74 0.30 -14.91
N VAL A 16 -11.55 0.75 -15.87
CA VAL A 16 -11.06 1.21 -17.19
C VAL A 16 -10.09 2.38 -17.03
N PHE A 17 -10.44 3.37 -16.22
CA PHE A 17 -9.58 4.53 -15.99
C PHE A 17 -8.23 4.16 -15.35
N GLN A 18 -8.26 3.34 -14.29
CA GLN A 18 -7.04 2.94 -13.59
C GLN A 18 -6.16 2.03 -14.45
N ALA A 19 -6.74 1.08 -15.17
CA ALA A 19 -6.01 0.23 -16.11
C ALA A 19 -5.38 1.05 -17.25
N ALA A 20 -6.13 1.99 -17.85
CA ALA A 20 -5.61 2.88 -18.87
C ALA A 20 -4.45 3.74 -18.32
N ALA A 21 -4.57 4.30 -17.12
CA ALA A 21 -3.50 5.09 -16.51
C ALA A 21 -2.22 4.25 -16.27
N ILE A 22 -2.36 3.00 -15.81
CA ILE A 22 -1.23 2.07 -15.67
C ILE A 22 -0.58 1.80 -17.01
N ILE A 23 -1.36 1.48 -18.04
CA ILE A 23 -0.86 1.19 -19.39
C ILE A 23 -0.12 2.40 -19.96
N VAL A 24 -0.68 3.61 -19.84
CA VAL A 24 -0.05 4.86 -20.31
C VAL A 24 1.29 5.09 -19.59
N LEU A 25 1.34 4.90 -18.27
CA LEU A 25 2.57 5.04 -17.50
C LEU A 25 3.63 4.02 -17.93
N LEU A 26 3.25 2.77 -18.16
CA LEU A 26 4.17 1.72 -18.61
C LEU A 26 4.69 1.98 -20.02
N ILE A 27 3.83 2.42 -20.93
CA ILE A 27 4.23 2.79 -22.31
C ILE A 27 5.18 4.01 -22.26
N ALA A 28 4.83 5.05 -21.49
CA ALA A 28 5.67 6.24 -21.35
C ALA A 28 7.04 5.90 -20.74
N SER A 29 7.07 4.98 -19.75
CA SER A 29 8.30 4.48 -19.14
C SER A 29 9.15 3.70 -20.15
N GLY A 30 8.56 2.76 -20.86
CA GLY A 30 9.25 1.97 -21.88
C GLY A 30 9.82 2.83 -22.99
N TRP A 31 9.02 3.78 -23.50
CA TRP A 31 9.48 4.75 -24.50
C TRP A 31 10.58 5.67 -23.96
N GLY A 32 10.43 6.14 -22.72
CA GLY A 32 11.43 6.98 -22.05
C GLY A 32 12.75 6.25 -21.87
N ILE A 33 12.74 5.01 -21.37
CA ILE A 33 13.94 4.17 -21.24
C ILE A 33 14.59 3.91 -22.60
N TRP A 34 13.79 3.60 -23.63
CA TRP A 34 14.29 3.36 -24.98
C TRP A 34 14.98 4.60 -25.58
N ARG A 35 14.42 5.80 -25.34
CA ARG A 35 15.04 7.07 -25.76
C ARG A 35 16.27 7.39 -24.94
N ALA A 36 16.22 7.17 -23.63
CA ALA A 36 17.37 7.36 -22.74
C ALA A 36 18.55 6.48 -23.12
N ALA A 37 18.33 5.22 -23.51
CA ALA A 37 19.38 4.30 -23.95
C ALA A 37 20.11 4.75 -25.26
N ARG A 38 19.51 5.68 -26.01
CA ARG A 38 20.07 6.23 -27.26
C ARG A 38 20.54 7.68 -27.13
N ALA A 39 20.23 8.32 -26.03
CA ALA A 39 20.63 9.70 -25.77
C ALA A 39 22.03 9.72 -25.13
N GLU A 40 22.76 10.79 -25.39
CA GLU A 40 23.97 11.09 -24.61
C GLU A 40 23.58 11.34 -23.15
N ILE A 41 24.43 10.87 -22.25
CA ILE A 41 24.18 10.99 -20.82
C ILE A 41 24.38 12.45 -20.42
N GLY A 42 23.35 13.02 -19.83
CA GLY A 42 23.27 14.42 -19.47
C GLY A 42 21.84 14.83 -19.11
N PRO A 43 21.51 16.13 -19.15
CA PRO A 43 20.15 16.62 -18.78
C PRO A 43 19.04 15.98 -19.62
N VAL A 44 19.31 15.71 -20.93
CA VAL A 44 18.34 15.08 -21.84
C VAL A 44 18.07 13.63 -21.44
N PHE A 45 19.10 12.88 -21.03
CA PHE A 45 18.97 11.53 -20.49
C PHE A 45 18.07 11.53 -19.25
N LEU A 46 18.29 12.47 -18.31
CA LEU A 46 17.46 12.61 -17.12
C LEU A 46 16.00 12.88 -17.47
N LEU A 47 15.73 13.73 -18.46
CA LEU A 47 14.37 14.01 -18.90
C LEU A 47 13.67 12.74 -19.41
N TYR A 48 14.36 11.91 -20.19
CA TYR A 48 13.82 10.65 -20.71
C TYR A 48 13.64 9.58 -19.64
N THR A 49 14.42 9.59 -18.56
CA THR A 49 14.26 8.64 -17.45
C THR A 49 13.13 9.03 -16.46
N MET A 50 12.67 10.30 -16.48
CA MET A 50 11.63 10.79 -15.57
C MET A 50 10.33 9.97 -15.59
N PRO A 51 9.75 9.58 -16.74
CA PRO A 51 8.54 8.76 -16.76
C PRO A 51 8.72 7.42 -16.04
N ALA A 52 9.89 6.79 -16.16
CA ALA A 52 10.19 5.54 -15.48
C ALA A 52 10.29 5.74 -13.96
N LEU A 53 10.98 6.79 -13.50
CA LEU A 53 11.07 7.12 -12.07
C LEU A 53 9.68 7.40 -11.47
N ILE A 54 8.86 8.18 -12.15
CA ILE A 54 7.48 8.46 -11.72
C ILE A 54 6.67 7.17 -11.63
N SER A 55 6.81 6.28 -12.61
CA SER A 55 6.05 5.03 -12.69
C SER A 55 6.39 4.06 -11.56
N VAL A 56 7.63 4.03 -11.07
CA VAL A 56 8.04 3.20 -9.94
C VAL A 56 7.16 3.49 -8.70
N PHE A 57 6.69 4.72 -8.51
CA PHE A 57 5.83 5.10 -7.39
C PHE A 57 4.35 5.05 -7.73
N LEU A 58 3.97 5.52 -8.92
CA LEU A 58 2.55 5.62 -9.29
C LEU A 58 1.94 4.27 -9.67
N VAL A 59 2.68 3.41 -10.36
CA VAL A 59 2.12 2.12 -10.81
C VAL A 59 1.73 1.22 -9.63
N PRO A 60 2.56 0.98 -8.60
CA PRO A 60 2.15 0.21 -7.43
C PRO A 60 0.93 0.81 -6.71
N LEU A 61 0.86 2.14 -6.61
CA LEU A 61 -0.28 2.83 -6.02
C LEU A 61 -1.57 2.60 -6.81
N LEU A 62 -1.51 2.70 -8.14
CA LEU A 62 -2.64 2.48 -9.03
C LEU A 62 -3.06 1.01 -9.04
N VAL A 63 -2.11 0.08 -9.05
CA VAL A 63 -2.38 -1.37 -8.94
C VAL A 63 -3.08 -1.69 -7.62
N TYR A 64 -2.63 -1.11 -6.52
CA TYR A 64 -3.31 -1.28 -5.23
C TYR A 64 -4.73 -0.71 -5.24
N ARG A 65 -4.95 0.47 -5.85
CA ARG A 65 -6.29 1.06 -5.98
C ARG A 65 -7.20 0.21 -6.85
N LEU A 66 -6.68 -0.29 -7.96
CA LEU A 66 -7.41 -1.22 -8.84
C LEU A 66 -7.80 -2.51 -8.10
N TYR A 67 -6.85 -3.11 -7.39
CA TYR A 67 -7.11 -4.27 -6.53
C TYR A 67 -8.17 -3.96 -5.48
N SER A 68 -8.10 -2.80 -4.84
CA SER A 68 -9.04 -2.38 -3.81
C SER A 68 -10.47 -2.22 -4.36
N LEU A 69 -10.61 -1.64 -5.57
CA LEU A 69 -11.89 -1.50 -6.24
C LEU A 69 -12.48 -2.85 -6.67
N LEU A 70 -11.64 -3.74 -7.22
CA LEU A 70 -12.08 -5.08 -7.65
C LEU A 70 -12.54 -5.95 -6.48
N GLY A 71 -11.91 -5.80 -5.31
CA GLY A 71 -12.26 -6.51 -4.08
C GLY A 71 -13.28 -5.81 -3.19
N ALA A 72 -13.84 -4.66 -3.61
CA ALA A 72 -14.77 -3.90 -2.81
C ALA A 72 -16.17 -4.53 -2.80
N TYR A 73 -16.77 -4.63 -1.62
CA TYR A 73 -18.16 -5.03 -1.43
C TYR A 73 -18.71 -4.51 -0.11
N TYR A 74 -20.03 -4.41 -0.05
CA TYR A 74 -20.83 -4.06 1.12
C TYR A 74 -21.78 -5.22 1.41
N HIS A 75 -21.57 -5.92 2.49
CA HIS A 75 -22.40 -7.04 2.90
C HIS A 75 -23.27 -6.63 4.07
N ILE A 76 -24.58 -6.80 3.93
CA ILE A 76 -25.56 -6.56 5.00
C ILE A 76 -26.03 -7.92 5.50
N GLU A 77 -25.88 -8.13 6.78
CA GLU A 77 -26.38 -9.29 7.51
C GLU A 77 -27.39 -8.83 8.57
N ARG A 78 -28.20 -9.74 9.06
CA ARG A 78 -29.14 -9.47 10.15
C ARG A 78 -28.45 -8.90 11.40
N ASP A 79 -27.24 -9.34 11.65
CA ASP A 79 -26.47 -9.03 12.86
C ASP A 79 -25.56 -7.82 12.71
N GLY A 80 -25.39 -7.32 11.47
CA GLY A 80 -24.58 -6.13 11.20
C GLY A 80 -24.26 -5.94 9.72
N MET A 81 -23.35 -5.00 9.47
CA MET A 81 -22.90 -4.66 8.14
C MET A 81 -21.37 -4.80 8.06
N ARG A 82 -20.88 -5.41 6.98
CA ARG A 82 -19.46 -5.54 6.70
C ARG A 82 -19.11 -4.74 5.46
N LEU A 83 -18.23 -3.76 5.62
CA LEU A 83 -17.70 -2.94 4.55
C LEU A 83 -16.28 -3.41 4.22
N ARG A 84 -16.03 -3.76 2.97
CA ARG A 84 -14.69 -4.12 2.51
C ARG A 84 -14.27 -3.26 1.34
N TRP A 85 -13.04 -2.71 1.43
CA TRP A 85 -12.44 -1.92 0.37
C TRP A 85 -10.93 -2.25 0.29
N GLY A 86 -10.58 -3.19 -0.56
CA GLY A 86 -9.23 -3.76 -0.60
C GLY A 86 -8.85 -4.44 0.72
N LEU A 87 -7.83 -3.94 1.39
CA LEU A 87 -7.39 -4.43 2.69
C LEU A 87 -8.13 -3.78 3.87
N ARG A 88 -8.94 -2.74 3.62
CA ARG A 88 -9.80 -2.11 4.63
C ARG A 88 -11.02 -2.98 4.88
N ILE A 89 -11.22 -3.37 6.12
CA ILE A 89 -12.40 -4.13 6.56
C ILE A 89 -12.98 -3.43 7.77
N GLU A 90 -14.30 -3.20 7.74
CA GLU A 90 -15.06 -2.67 8.85
C GLU A 90 -16.29 -3.53 9.08
N ASP A 91 -16.39 -4.12 10.27
CA ASP A 91 -17.55 -4.86 10.73
C ASP A 91 -18.33 -3.96 11.70
N ILE A 92 -19.54 -3.56 11.32
CA ILE A 92 -20.41 -2.62 12.04
C ILE A 92 -21.59 -3.42 12.60
N PRO A 93 -21.71 -3.57 13.94
CA PRO A 93 -22.87 -4.20 14.52
C PRO A 93 -24.15 -3.45 14.19
N MET A 94 -25.27 -4.14 13.93
CA MET A 94 -26.54 -3.51 13.58
C MET A 94 -26.99 -2.51 14.65
N GLY A 95 -26.84 -2.84 15.92
CA GLY A 95 -27.19 -1.94 17.03
C GLY A 95 -26.32 -0.70 17.20
N SER A 96 -25.20 -0.59 16.49
CA SER A 96 -24.35 0.62 16.48
C SER A 96 -24.70 1.60 15.37
N VAL A 97 -25.56 1.21 14.42
CA VAL A 97 -26.02 2.09 13.37
C VAL A 97 -27.16 2.95 13.92
N LEU A 98 -27.02 4.27 13.83
CA LEU A 98 -28.00 5.24 14.30
C LEU A 98 -29.05 5.51 13.21
N TRP A 99 -28.58 5.79 12.01
CA TRP A 99 -29.42 6.01 10.83
C TRP A 99 -28.63 5.78 9.53
N ILE A 100 -29.36 5.63 8.44
CA ILE A 100 -28.85 5.50 7.09
C ILE A 100 -29.69 6.34 6.13
N ALA A 101 -29.02 7.13 5.27
CA ALA A 101 -29.71 7.99 4.30
C ALA A 101 -28.85 8.20 3.05
N GLN A 102 -29.48 8.59 1.95
CA GLN A 102 -28.75 9.07 0.78
C GLN A 102 -28.12 10.43 1.09
N ALA A 103 -26.88 10.63 0.64
CA ALA A 103 -26.18 11.89 0.90
C ALA A 103 -26.89 13.11 0.28
N ALA A 104 -27.69 12.89 -0.77
CA ALA A 104 -28.48 13.91 -1.42
C ALA A 104 -29.68 14.41 -0.56
N GLU A 105 -30.13 13.58 0.38
CA GLU A 105 -31.26 13.89 1.30
C GLU A 105 -30.78 14.63 2.57
N LEU A 106 -29.47 14.72 2.78
CA LEU A 106 -28.93 15.36 3.97
C LEU A 106 -28.91 16.89 3.81
N GLU A 107 -29.41 17.60 4.80
CA GLU A 107 -29.37 19.07 4.84
C GLU A 107 -27.94 19.63 4.81
N GLN A 108 -27.01 18.95 5.44
CA GLN A 108 -25.59 19.33 5.46
C GLN A 108 -24.83 18.58 4.39
N ARG A 109 -24.10 19.32 3.54
CA ARG A 109 -23.22 18.72 2.54
C ARG A 109 -22.07 18.01 3.21
N VAL A 110 -21.87 16.75 2.86
CA VAL A 110 -20.73 15.95 3.33
C VAL A 110 -19.45 16.49 2.71
N PRO A 111 -18.43 16.89 3.51
CA PRO A 111 -17.18 17.43 3.00
C PRO A 111 -16.41 16.37 2.23
N LEU A 112 -16.06 16.70 0.98
CA LEU A 112 -15.41 15.75 0.07
C LEU A 112 -13.94 15.49 0.43
N PRO A 113 -13.40 14.29 0.12
CA PRO A 113 -11.99 14.00 0.28
C PRO A 113 -11.10 14.93 -0.58
N TRP A 114 -9.87 15.22 -0.14
CA TRP A 114 -8.93 16.07 -0.88
C TRP A 114 -8.52 15.47 -2.22
N VAL A 115 -8.42 14.17 -2.29
CA VAL A 115 -8.04 13.45 -3.50
C VAL A 115 -9.27 12.71 -4.02
N LEU A 116 -9.84 13.24 -5.09
CA LEU A 116 -10.90 12.62 -5.85
C LEU A 116 -10.26 11.86 -7.01
N TRP A 117 -10.15 10.55 -6.87
CA TRP A 117 -9.63 9.71 -7.94
C TRP A 117 -10.77 8.89 -8.55
N PRO A 118 -10.92 8.87 -9.89
CA PRO A 118 -11.98 8.09 -10.53
C PRO A 118 -11.95 6.62 -10.13
N GLY A 119 -13.08 6.12 -9.62
CA GLY A 119 -13.22 4.74 -9.14
C GLY A 119 -12.63 4.44 -7.77
N SER A 120 -12.09 5.43 -7.04
CA SER A 120 -11.56 5.22 -5.69
C SER A 120 -11.59 6.50 -4.87
N VAL A 121 -12.74 6.78 -4.29
CA VAL A 121 -12.95 7.89 -3.35
C VAL A 121 -12.84 7.32 -1.94
N VAL A 122 -11.61 7.30 -1.42
CA VAL A 122 -11.28 6.74 -0.11
C VAL A 122 -10.56 7.78 0.72
N GLY A 123 -10.97 7.96 1.95
CA GLY A 123 -10.33 8.90 2.87
C GLY A 123 -11.18 9.25 4.06
N LEU A 124 -10.54 9.83 5.07
CA LEU A 124 -11.17 10.32 6.28
C LEU A 124 -11.31 11.83 6.22
N ARG A 125 -12.47 12.35 6.60
CA ARG A 125 -12.76 13.77 6.73
C ARG A 125 -13.32 14.09 8.10
N HIS A 126 -12.90 15.24 8.61
CA HIS A 126 -13.45 15.80 9.83
C HIS A 126 -14.62 16.73 9.46
N LEU A 127 -15.72 16.57 10.16
CA LEU A 127 -16.85 17.47 10.09
C LEU A 127 -16.64 18.64 11.08
N PRO A 128 -17.37 19.76 10.91
CA PRO A 128 -17.29 20.90 11.83
C PRO A 128 -17.71 20.57 13.27
N ASP A 129 -18.53 19.55 13.45
CA ASP A 129 -19.00 19.04 14.75
C ASP A 129 -17.97 18.14 15.49
N GLY A 130 -16.78 17.97 14.91
CA GLY A 130 -15.72 17.11 15.45
C GLY A 130 -15.86 15.64 15.11
N SER A 131 -16.95 15.21 14.48
CA SER A 131 -17.13 13.85 14.01
C SER A 131 -16.31 13.56 12.72
N HIS A 132 -16.23 12.29 12.32
CA HIS A 132 -15.44 11.88 11.18
C HIS A 132 -16.32 11.16 10.16
N VAL A 133 -16.06 11.42 8.86
CA VAL A 133 -16.66 10.67 7.75
C VAL A 133 -15.55 9.90 7.05
N GLU A 134 -15.68 8.59 6.97
CA GLU A 134 -14.81 7.71 6.19
C GLU A 134 -15.49 7.38 4.86
N PHE A 135 -14.83 7.72 3.77
CA PHE A 135 -15.29 7.42 2.42
C PHE A 135 -14.74 6.07 1.98
N LEU A 136 -15.61 5.18 1.59
CA LEU A 136 -15.33 3.87 0.99
C LEU A 136 -16.20 3.73 -0.27
N ALA A 137 -15.95 4.60 -1.27
CA ALA A 137 -16.81 4.78 -2.42
C ALA A 137 -16.03 4.79 -3.74
N ASN A 138 -16.68 4.44 -4.84
CA ASN A 138 -16.10 4.52 -6.19
C ASN A 138 -16.24 5.92 -6.80
N GLY A 139 -17.21 6.69 -6.36
CA GLY A 139 -17.54 8.02 -6.88
C GLY A 139 -18.36 8.83 -5.89
N LEU A 140 -18.82 9.99 -6.36
CA LEU A 140 -19.60 10.93 -5.55
C LEU A 140 -21.13 10.86 -5.83
N ARG A 141 -21.50 10.06 -6.83
CA ARG A 141 -22.92 9.87 -7.17
C ARG A 141 -23.51 8.79 -6.26
N ASP A 142 -24.77 8.97 -5.92
CA ASP A 142 -25.59 7.99 -5.20
C ASP A 142 -24.91 7.49 -3.90
N LEU A 143 -24.23 8.42 -3.20
CA LEU A 143 -23.62 8.12 -1.93
C LEU A 143 -24.68 7.85 -0.87
N ILE A 144 -24.47 6.78 -0.12
CA ILE A 144 -25.22 6.47 1.10
C ILE A 144 -24.31 6.78 2.29
N VAL A 145 -24.86 7.50 3.25
CA VAL A 145 -24.19 7.78 4.53
C VAL A 145 -24.78 6.87 5.60
N VAL A 146 -23.91 6.13 6.24
CA VAL A 146 -24.22 5.27 7.39
C VAL A 146 -23.70 5.96 8.63
N ALA A 147 -24.57 6.40 9.50
CA ALA A 147 -24.22 7.00 10.78
C ALA A 147 -24.09 5.93 11.85
N THR A 148 -22.95 5.91 12.53
CA THR A 148 -22.72 5.05 13.69
C THR A 148 -22.40 5.89 14.93
N GLN A 149 -22.37 5.26 16.08
CA GLN A 149 -22.00 5.92 17.34
C GLN A 149 -20.58 6.47 17.35
N LYS A 150 -19.67 5.97 16.47
CA LYS A 150 -18.25 6.36 16.44
C LYS A 150 -17.94 7.34 15.32
N GLN A 151 -18.48 7.11 14.11
CA GLN A 151 -18.19 7.90 12.90
C GLN A 151 -19.21 7.62 11.81
N TYR A 152 -19.16 8.42 10.76
CA TYR A 152 -19.96 8.23 9.56
C TYR A 152 -19.17 7.46 8.50
N TYR A 153 -19.86 6.63 7.72
CA TYR A 153 -19.31 5.95 6.55
C TYR A 153 -20.06 6.39 5.31
N ALA A 154 -19.34 6.85 4.29
CA ALA A 154 -19.91 7.17 2.99
C ALA A 154 -19.57 6.06 2.00
N ILE A 155 -20.58 5.36 1.51
CA ILE A 155 -20.46 4.21 0.60
C ILE A 155 -21.25 4.48 -0.69
N SER A 156 -20.93 3.77 -1.78
CA SER A 156 -21.59 3.91 -3.08
C SER A 156 -21.97 2.56 -3.67
N PRO A 157 -22.99 1.88 -3.17
CA PRO A 157 -23.49 0.65 -3.76
C PRO A 157 -24.08 0.91 -5.14
N HIS A 158 -23.93 -0.04 -6.08
CA HIS A 158 -24.49 0.09 -7.45
C HIS A 158 -26.00 0.25 -7.49
N GLN A 159 -26.74 -0.27 -6.48
CA GLN A 159 -28.19 -0.18 -6.34
C GLN A 159 -28.54 0.45 -4.98
N PRO A 160 -28.51 1.78 -4.84
CA PRO A 160 -28.68 2.46 -3.56
C PRO A 160 -30.05 2.21 -2.93
N ASP A 161 -31.11 2.27 -3.72
CA ASP A 161 -32.49 2.07 -3.20
C ASP A 161 -32.71 0.66 -2.66
N ARG A 162 -32.22 -0.35 -3.40
CA ARG A 162 -32.28 -1.75 -2.97
C ARG A 162 -31.44 -2.00 -1.72
N PHE A 163 -30.29 -1.31 -1.61
CA PHE A 163 -29.47 -1.36 -0.42
C PHE A 163 -30.21 -0.83 0.80
N LEU A 164 -30.83 0.35 0.68
CA LEU A 164 -31.62 0.98 1.75
C LEU A 164 -32.84 0.13 2.16
N GLU A 165 -33.57 -0.39 1.18
CA GLU A 165 -34.71 -1.28 1.43
C GLU A 165 -34.28 -2.56 2.16
N THR A 166 -33.19 -3.20 1.70
CA THR A 166 -32.66 -4.40 2.34
C THR A 166 -32.22 -4.12 3.78
N PHE A 167 -31.55 -2.98 3.99
CA PHE A 167 -31.11 -2.58 5.33
C PHE A 167 -32.31 -2.36 6.26
N ARG A 168 -33.31 -1.60 5.82
CA ARG A 168 -34.54 -1.34 6.62
C ARG A 168 -35.23 -2.65 6.98
N ARG A 169 -35.39 -3.56 6.04
CA ARG A 169 -36.02 -4.87 6.27
C ARG A 169 -35.26 -5.70 7.31
N LEU A 170 -33.93 -5.74 7.22
CA LEU A 170 -33.13 -6.51 8.18
C LEU A 170 -33.11 -5.86 9.57
N MET A 171 -33.18 -4.54 9.63
CA MET A 171 -33.26 -3.81 10.90
C MET A 171 -34.60 -4.07 11.63
N GLU A 172 -35.71 -4.19 10.89
CA GLU A 172 -37.05 -4.56 11.45
C GLU A 172 -37.06 -5.97 12.04
N VAL A 173 -36.31 -6.91 11.46
CA VAL A 173 -36.21 -8.30 11.95
C VAL A 173 -35.41 -8.37 13.26
N GLY A 174 -34.55 -7.39 13.52
CA GLY A 174 -33.69 -7.30 14.68
C GLY A 174 -32.52 -8.29 14.69
N SER A 175 -31.44 -7.99 15.40
CA SER A 175 -30.26 -8.83 15.52
C SER A 175 -30.49 -9.98 16.52
N LEU A 176 -30.04 -11.18 16.19
CA LEU A 176 -30.03 -12.34 17.08
C LEU A 176 -28.69 -12.47 17.82
N SER A 177 -27.57 -12.22 17.12
CA SER A 177 -26.24 -12.37 17.65
C SER A 177 -25.37 -11.24 17.08
N PRO A 178 -25.25 -10.09 17.76
CA PRO A 178 -24.50 -8.95 17.24
C PRO A 178 -23.09 -9.34 16.88
N ILE A 179 -22.64 -9.00 15.66
CA ILE A 179 -21.25 -9.17 15.28
C ILE A 179 -20.33 -8.28 16.11
N ALA A 180 -19.14 -8.76 16.45
CA ALA A 180 -18.16 -7.95 17.14
C ALA A 180 -17.69 -6.81 16.23
N ALA A 181 -17.67 -5.57 16.74
CA ALA A 181 -17.12 -4.43 16.01
C ALA A 181 -15.65 -4.67 15.73
N ARG A 182 -15.27 -4.74 14.43
CA ARG A 182 -13.90 -4.96 13.99
C ARG A 182 -13.53 -3.95 12.94
N SER A 183 -12.40 -3.27 13.17
CA SER A 183 -11.89 -2.26 12.24
C SER A 183 -10.44 -2.61 11.85
N ILE A 184 -10.20 -2.88 10.58
CA ILE A 184 -8.87 -3.16 10.04
C ILE A 184 -8.50 -2.07 9.07
N TYR A 185 -7.50 -1.24 9.42
CA TYR A 185 -6.93 -0.21 8.56
C TYR A 185 -5.60 -0.67 7.97
N PRO A 186 -5.49 -0.95 6.67
CA PRO A 186 -4.22 -1.29 6.04
C PRO A 186 -3.27 -0.08 5.97
N SER A 187 -3.85 1.12 5.85
CA SER A 187 -3.10 2.38 5.89
C SER A 187 -2.49 2.69 7.26
N PHE A 188 -2.88 1.95 8.29
CA PHE A 188 -2.38 2.16 9.65
C PHE A 188 -0.86 2.04 9.71
N LEU A 189 -0.28 1.11 8.99
CA LEU A 189 1.16 0.87 8.95
C LEU A 189 1.90 2.01 8.24
N LEU A 190 1.50 2.32 7.02
CA LEU A 190 2.10 3.41 6.25
C LEU A 190 1.84 4.77 6.88
N ALA A 191 0.61 5.03 7.35
CA ALA A 191 0.26 6.26 8.06
C ALA A 191 1.02 6.39 9.39
N ARG A 192 1.30 5.28 10.08
CA ARG A 192 2.07 5.27 11.31
C ARG A 192 3.55 5.56 11.06
N VAL A 193 4.15 4.91 10.06
CA VAL A 193 5.53 5.22 9.62
C VAL A 193 5.62 6.68 9.21
N TRP A 194 4.62 7.20 8.47
CA TRP A 194 4.60 8.61 8.03
C TRP A 194 4.42 9.61 9.17
N ARG A 195 3.71 9.24 10.24
CA ARG A 195 3.59 10.06 11.47
C ARG A 195 4.87 10.08 12.30
N MET A 196 5.68 9.04 12.25
CA MET A 196 6.95 9.01 12.95
C MET A 196 7.99 9.84 12.19
N LYS A 197 8.34 11.00 12.75
CA LYS A 197 9.30 11.95 12.14
C LYS A 197 10.62 11.26 11.76
N SER A 198 11.16 10.38 12.63
CA SER A 198 12.41 9.66 12.39
C SER A 198 12.33 8.71 11.17
N ALA A 199 11.31 7.85 11.10
CA ALA A 199 11.13 6.92 9.99
C ALA A 199 10.89 7.65 8.66
N ARG A 200 9.99 8.62 8.66
CA ARG A 200 9.71 9.45 7.49
C ARG A 200 10.96 10.19 6.99
N ASN A 201 11.68 10.87 7.91
CA ASN A 201 12.86 11.63 7.52
C ASN A 201 13.96 10.72 6.97
N LEU A 202 14.11 9.52 7.51
CA LEU A 202 15.10 8.55 7.05
C LEU A 202 14.78 8.03 5.64
N LEU A 203 13.51 7.67 5.38
CA LEU A 203 13.05 7.28 4.05
C LEU A 203 13.16 8.42 3.03
N LEU A 204 12.80 9.65 3.43
CA LEU A 204 12.95 10.82 2.55
C LEU A 204 14.42 11.16 2.30
N ALA A 205 15.28 11.06 3.30
CA ALA A 205 16.72 11.27 3.14
C ALA A 205 17.34 10.22 2.21
N GLY A 206 17.03 8.94 2.40
CA GLY A 206 17.48 7.86 1.51
C GLY A 206 17.03 8.09 0.07
N PHE A 207 15.78 8.46 -0.15
CA PHE A 207 15.27 8.80 -1.48
C PHE A 207 15.99 10.01 -2.09
N ALA A 208 16.13 11.10 -1.32
CA ALA A 208 16.82 12.32 -1.79
C ALA A 208 18.27 12.07 -2.14
N LEU A 209 19.00 11.25 -1.34
CA LEU A 209 20.39 10.87 -1.62
C LEU A 209 20.50 10.02 -2.88
N ASN A 210 19.59 9.07 -3.12
CA ASN A 210 19.57 8.29 -4.36
C ASN A 210 19.27 9.16 -5.59
N LEU A 211 18.36 10.13 -5.46
CA LEU A 211 18.08 11.09 -6.53
C LEU A 211 19.30 11.99 -6.79
N ALA A 212 19.95 12.49 -5.74
CA ALA A 212 21.16 13.30 -5.85
C ALA A 212 22.30 12.52 -6.50
N LEU A 213 22.46 11.24 -6.14
CA LEU A 213 23.44 10.34 -6.75
C LEU A 213 23.18 10.16 -8.26
N LEU A 214 21.90 9.90 -8.64
CA LEU A 214 21.51 9.75 -10.04
C LEU A 214 21.77 11.03 -10.83
N VAL A 215 21.34 12.18 -10.31
CA VAL A 215 21.52 13.49 -10.96
C VAL A 215 23.02 13.84 -11.05
N GLY A 216 23.76 13.69 -9.96
CA GLY A 216 25.20 13.99 -9.93
C GLY A 216 25.97 13.16 -10.93
N VAL A 217 25.79 11.83 -10.93
CA VAL A 217 26.45 10.94 -11.90
C VAL A 217 26.08 11.31 -13.34
N SER A 218 24.80 11.59 -13.62
CA SER A 218 24.34 11.92 -14.98
C SER A 218 24.89 13.25 -15.49
N LEU A 219 25.17 14.21 -14.62
CA LEU A 219 25.77 15.49 -14.99
C LEU A 219 27.29 15.42 -15.15
N GLU A 220 27.95 14.53 -14.39
CA GLU A 220 29.43 14.38 -14.43
C GLU A 220 29.90 13.50 -15.60
N ILE A 221 29.13 12.49 -16.03
CA ILE A 221 29.54 11.59 -17.11
C ILE A 221 29.94 12.32 -18.41
N PRO A 222 29.25 13.38 -18.89
CA PRO A 222 29.67 14.08 -20.10
C PRO A 222 31.03 14.77 -19.99
N THR A 223 31.50 15.06 -18.77
CA THR A 223 32.79 15.76 -18.52
C THR A 223 33.96 14.79 -18.42
N ILE A 224 33.69 13.49 -18.25
CA ILE A 224 34.68 12.45 -17.97
C ILE A 224 34.66 11.39 -19.06
N ASN A 225 35.77 11.20 -19.80
CA ASN A 225 35.85 10.20 -20.87
C ASN A 225 36.00 8.76 -20.33
N SER A 226 36.79 8.58 -19.26
CA SER A 226 37.07 7.27 -18.68
C SER A 226 37.35 7.39 -17.19
N VAL A 227 37.03 6.34 -16.43
CA VAL A 227 37.24 6.26 -14.99
C VAL A 227 37.99 4.99 -14.65
N TYR A 228 38.93 5.06 -13.72
CA TYR A 228 39.64 3.89 -13.18
C TYR A 228 38.82 3.28 -12.04
N LEU A 229 38.23 2.10 -12.29
CA LEU A 229 37.48 1.33 -11.30
C LEU A 229 38.41 0.26 -10.70
N GLY A 230 39.15 0.58 -9.66
CA GLY A 230 39.94 -0.41 -8.96
C GLY A 230 40.89 0.19 -7.91
N PHE A 231 41.08 -0.55 -6.82
CA PHE A 231 42.01 -0.24 -5.75
C PHE A 231 43.43 -0.82 -6.00
N ALA A 232 43.65 -1.48 -7.15
CA ALA A 232 44.92 -2.15 -7.46
C ALA A 232 45.56 -1.58 -8.73
N THR A 233 46.85 -1.63 -8.75
CA THR A 233 47.83 -0.99 -9.63
C THR A 233 47.77 -1.25 -11.14
N ALA A 234 46.72 -1.84 -11.68
CA ALA A 234 46.53 -2.13 -13.10
C ALA A 234 45.09 -2.21 -13.52
N SER A 235 44.25 -1.22 -13.18
CA SER A 235 42.86 -1.18 -13.67
C SER A 235 42.85 -0.57 -15.08
N GLU A 236 42.30 -1.29 -16.04
CA GLU A 236 42.00 -0.75 -17.35
C GLU A 236 41.01 0.42 -17.24
N PRO A 237 41.14 1.48 -18.04
CA PRO A 237 40.22 2.58 -18.06
C PRO A 237 38.83 2.09 -18.55
N VAL A 238 37.84 2.31 -17.74
CA VAL A 238 36.47 1.87 -18.01
C VAL A 238 35.67 3.06 -18.52
N PRO A 239 34.77 2.90 -19.53
CA PRO A 239 33.89 3.97 -19.96
C PRO A 239 33.07 4.58 -18.82
N ALA A 240 33.03 5.91 -18.73
CA ALA A 240 32.33 6.64 -17.67
C ALA A 240 30.84 6.27 -17.55
N VAL A 241 30.22 5.77 -18.64
CA VAL A 241 28.85 5.25 -18.66
C VAL A 241 28.58 4.18 -17.59
N ARG A 242 29.59 3.37 -17.23
CA ARG A 242 29.44 2.33 -16.18
C ARG A 242 29.20 2.90 -14.80
N LEU A 243 29.50 4.18 -14.57
CA LEU A 243 29.15 4.86 -13.30
C LEU A 243 27.64 4.89 -13.05
N LEU A 244 26.80 4.82 -14.10
CA LEU A 244 25.33 4.72 -13.93
C LEU A 244 24.88 3.43 -13.20
N LEU A 245 25.72 2.40 -13.15
CA LEU A 245 25.39 1.21 -12.36
C LEU A 245 25.29 1.53 -10.86
N LEU A 246 26.04 2.53 -10.37
CA LEU A 246 26.02 2.91 -8.95
C LEU A 246 24.67 3.44 -8.49
N PRO A 247 24.05 4.46 -9.14
CA PRO A 247 22.72 4.93 -8.76
C PRO A 247 21.63 3.87 -9.00
N ILE A 248 21.73 3.04 -10.04
CA ILE A 248 20.77 1.97 -10.30
C ILE A 248 20.82 0.94 -9.17
N LEU A 249 22.02 0.48 -8.81
CA LEU A 249 22.22 -0.51 -7.74
C LEU A 249 21.81 0.06 -6.38
N SER A 250 22.22 1.31 -6.09
CA SER A 250 21.81 2.01 -4.87
C SER A 250 20.30 2.16 -4.75
N GLY A 251 19.62 2.55 -5.84
CA GLY A 251 18.17 2.67 -5.88
C GLY A 251 17.45 1.33 -5.67
N ALA A 252 17.99 0.25 -6.24
CA ALA A 252 17.46 -1.10 -6.03
C ALA A 252 17.63 -1.54 -4.55
N PHE A 253 18.78 -1.33 -3.93
CA PHE A 253 19.00 -1.61 -2.51
C PHE A 253 18.07 -0.78 -1.63
N PHE A 254 17.97 0.53 -1.89
CA PHE A 254 17.05 1.40 -1.15
C PHE A 254 15.60 0.90 -1.20
N LEU A 255 15.14 0.47 -2.37
CA LEU A 255 13.77 -0.02 -2.55
C LEU A 255 13.54 -1.33 -1.79
N VAL A 256 14.49 -2.25 -1.83
CA VAL A 256 14.45 -3.51 -1.06
C VAL A 256 14.46 -3.21 0.44
N ASP A 257 15.36 -2.35 0.91
CA ASP A 257 15.47 -1.96 2.33
C ASP A 257 14.22 -1.24 2.82
N ALA A 258 13.62 -0.38 2.00
CA ALA A 258 12.37 0.30 2.33
C ALA A 258 11.20 -0.70 2.48
N LEU A 259 11.07 -1.65 1.55
CA LEU A 259 10.01 -2.66 1.59
C LEU A 259 10.20 -3.66 2.74
N LEU A 260 11.41 -4.17 2.94
CA LEU A 260 11.72 -5.07 4.05
C LEU A 260 11.55 -4.37 5.40
N GLY A 261 11.98 -3.13 5.51
CA GLY A 261 11.79 -2.33 6.72
C GLY A 261 10.31 -2.13 7.05
N LEU A 262 9.44 -1.87 6.05
CA LEU A 262 7.99 -1.81 6.23
C LEU A 262 7.43 -3.17 6.68
N PHE A 263 7.93 -4.26 6.11
CA PHE A 263 7.48 -5.60 6.45
C PHE A 263 7.79 -5.95 7.92
N PHE A 264 9.02 -5.72 8.37
CA PHE A 264 9.41 -5.98 9.78
C PHE A 264 8.72 -5.02 10.76
N TYR A 265 8.52 -3.77 10.35
CA TYR A 265 7.79 -2.80 11.17
C TYR A 265 6.33 -3.21 11.39
N ARG A 266 5.71 -3.89 10.42
CA ARG A 266 4.35 -4.43 10.55
C ARG A 266 4.21 -5.40 11.73
N ASP A 267 5.16 -6.32 11.87
CA ASP A 267 5.10 -7.36 12.90
C ASP A 267 5.34 -6.81 14.30
N ALA A 268 6.13 -5.73 14.41
CA ALA A 268 6.38 -5.05 15.69
C ALA A 268 5.19 -4.22 16.20
N VAL A 269 4.24 -3.93 15.33
CA VAL A 269 3.08 -3.05 15.59
C VAL A 269 1.77 -3.82 15.69
N ALA A 270 1.77 -5.13 15.37
CA ALA A 270 0.59 -5.95 15.64
C ALA A 270 0.21 -5.75 17.13
N PRO A 271 -1.01 -5.26 17.45
CA PRO A 271 -1.42 -5.19 18.83
C PRO A 271 -1.22 -6.59 19.40
N PRO A 272 -0.74 -6.73 20.66
CA PRO A 272 -0.77 -8.01 21.32
C PRO A 272 -2.17 -8.54 21.08
N ALA A 273 -2.27 -9.78 20.57
CA ALA A 273 -3.56 -10.42 20.39
C ALA A 273 -4.33 -10.10 21.68
N MET A 274 -5.44 -9.37 21.58
CA MET A 274 -6.33 -9.21 22.72
C MET A 274 -6.63 -10.65 23.11
N GLU A 275 -5.92 -11.13 24.08
CA GLU A 275 -6.26 -12.34 24.80
C GLU A 275 -7.66 -12.02 25.30
N SER A 276 -8.64 -12.47 24.50
CA SER A 276 -10.02 -12.34 24.86
C SER A 276 -10.13 -13.05 26.19
N ASP A 277 -10.34 -12.32 27.27
CA ASP A 277 -10.91 -12.80 28.51
C ASP A 277 -12.33 -13.33 28.22
N ILE A 278 -12.41 -14.31 27.34
CA ILE A 278 -13.52 -15.21 27.20
C ILE A 278 -13.20 -16.32 28.20
N PRO A 279 -13.99 -16.47 29.25
CA PRO A 279 -13.82 -17.60 30.16
C PRO A 279 -13.83 -18.88 29.33
N ARG A 280 -12.71 -19.58 29.30
CA ARG A 280 -12.63 -20.94 28.76
C ARG A 280 -13.48 -21.84 29.65
N GLN A 281 -14.74 -21.98 29.30
CA GLN A 281 -15.55 -23.09 29.76
C GLN A 281 -16.72 -23.35 28.82
N ILE A 282 -16.42 -24.06 27.73
CA ILE A 282 -17.31 -25.10 27.21
C ILE A 282 -16.35 -26.11 26.56
N ASP A 283 -16.01 -27.16 27.31
CA ASP A 283 -15.42 -28.39 26.80
C ASP A 283 -16.45 -29.08 25.88
N ILE A 284 -16.47 -28.72 24.64
CA ILE A 284 -17.12 -29.57 23.61
C ILE A 284 -16.02 -30.44 23.02
N ASN A 285 -15.96 -31.65 23.52
CA ASN A 285 -15.13 -32.73 23.00
C ASN A 285 -15.60 -33.10 21.59
N ILE A 286 -15.10 -32.38 20.58
CA ILE A 286 -15.31 -32.69 19.15
C ILE A 286 -14.12 -33.53 18.72
N ASP A 287 -14.39 -34.81 18.47
CA ASP A 287 -13.46 -35.77 17.89
C ASP A 287 -12.94 -35.23 16.54
N PRO A 288 -11.63 -34.90 16.40
CA PRO A 288 -11.06 -34.33 15.19
C PRO A 288 -10.99 -35.33 14.00
N ALA A 289 -11.36 -36.59 14.19
CA ALA A 289 -11.28 -37.61 13.17
C ALA A 289 -12.41 -37.58 12.12
N ARG A 290 -13.43 -36.72 12.26
CA ARG A 290 -14.62 -36.68 11.38
C ARG A 290 -14.71 -35.52 10.39
N LEU A 291 -13.69 -34.67 10.26
CA LEU A 291 -13.69 -33.56 9.29
C LEU A 291 -12.52 -33.67 8.30
N SER A 292 -12.50 -34.76 7.52
CA SER A 292 -11.69 -34.81 6.30
C SER A 292 -12.52 -34.26 5.14
N ILE A 293 -12.43 -32.97 4.88
CA ILE A 293 -12.87 -32.41 3.60
C ILE A 293 -11.68 -32.49 2.65
N SER A 294 -11.70 -33.50 1.80
CA SER A 294 -10.84 -33.67 0.64
C SER A 294 -11.07 -32.52 -0.35
N GLY A 295 -10.23 -31.51 -0.29
CA GLY A 295 -10.09 -30.46 -1.30
C GLY A 295 -8.67 -30.51 -1.84
N SER A 296 -8.48 -31.11 -3.01
CA SER A 296 -7.21 -31.14 -3.73
C SER A 296 -6.72 -29.73 -4.06
N ARG A 297 -5.87 -29.14 -3.20
CA ARG A 297 -5.03 -28.00 -3.54
C ARG A 297 -3.77 -28.53 -4.20
N MET A 298 -3.54 -28.16 -5.47
CA MET A 298 -2.23 -28.31 -6.10
C MET A 298 -1.17 -27.65 -5.19
N PRO A 299 -0.08 -28.34 -4.86
CA PRO A 299 0.97 -27.77 -4.02
C PRO A 299 1.76 -26.76 -4.86
N ASN A 300 1.60 -25.48 -4.57
CA ASN A 300 2.50 -24.43 -5.03
C ASN A 300 3.83 -24.58 -4.26
N LEU A 301 4.68 -25.49 -4.73
CA LEU A 301 5.97 -25.88 -4.12
C LEU A 301 6.88 -24.65 -3.87
N TRP A 302 6.79 -23.65 -4.73
CA TRP A 302 7.55 -22.39 -4.61
C TRP A 302 7.06 -21.49 -3.48
N LEU A 303 5.75 -21.34 -3.30
CA LEU A 303 5.19 -20.53 -2.22
C LEU A 303 5.42 -21.17 -0.86
N ASN A 304 5.37 -22.49 -0.76
CA ASN A 304 5.68 -23.20 0.48
C ASN A 304 7.15 -23.07 0.84
N LYS A 305 8.07 -23.22 -0.13
CA LYS A 305 9.50 -23.06 0.10
C LYS A 305 9.88 -21.63 0.49
N LEU A 306 9.22 -20.63 -0.11
CA LEU A 306 9.39 -19.23 0.26
C LEU A 306 8.85 -18.94 1.68
N SER A 307 7.70 -19.51 2.04
CA SER A 307 7.11 -19.37 3.37
C SER A 307 7.95 -20.08 4.47
N GLU A 308 8.54 -21.23 4.15
CA GLU A 308 9.46 -21.92 5.06
C GLU A 308 10.76 -21.14 5.25
N MET A 309 11.34 -20.64 4.17
CA MET A 309 12.54 -19.81 4.24
C MET A 309 12.30 -18.50 5.02
N LEU A 310 11.15 -17.85 4.83
CA LEU A 310 10.75 -16.67 5.60
C LEU A 310 10.47 -17.01 7.06
N ALA A 311 9.93 -18.19 7.35
CA ALA A 311 9.69 -18.67 8.72
C ALA A 311 11.01 -18.99 9.46
N GLU A 312 12.00 -19.55 8.76
CA GLU A 312 13.33 -19.79 9.33
C GLU A 312 14.10 -18.49 9.57
N LEU A 313 14.08 -17.55 8.62
CA LEU A 313 14.60 -16.20 8.82
C LEU A 313 13.93 -15.51 10.02
N ARG A 314 12.63 -15.68 10.19
CA ARG A 314 11.88 -15.14 11.32
C ARG A 314 12.31 -15.75 12.66
N LYS A 315 12.60 -17.04 12.72
CA LYS A 315 13.13 -17.70 13.93
C LYS A 315 14.50 -17.19 14.33
N GLY A 316 15.41 -16.98 13.36
CA GLY A 316 16.76 -16.43 13.62
C GLY A 316 16.73 -14.97 14.07
N MET A 317 15.72 -14.18 13.66
CA MET A 317 15.60 -12.75 13.99
C MET A 317 14.69 -12.45 15.19
N SER A 318 14.11 -13.46 15.85
CA SER A 318 13.22 -13.27 17.00
C SER A 318 13.89 -12.66 18.24
N LEU A 319 15.22 -12.55 18.22
CA LEU A 319 16.02 -11.93 19.30
C LEU A 319 16.08 -10.38 19.21
N VAL A 320 15.70 -9.78 18.07
CA VAL A 320 15.73 -8.32 17.89
C VAL A 320 14.32 -7.81 17.64
N PRO A 321 13.83 -6.84 18.44
CA PRO A 321 12.52 -6.23 18.19
C PRO A 321 12.42 -5.71 16.74
N GLY A 322 11.32 -6.01 16.04
CA GLY A 322 11.13 -5.68 14.61
C GLY A 322 11.28 -4.18 14.29
N ASN A 323 11.07 -3.31 15.27
CA ASN A 323 11.32 -1.88 15.13
C ASN A 323 12.79 -1.57 14.83
N TYR A 324 13.73 -2.20 15.55
CA TYR A 324 15.16 -1.96 15.34
C TYR A 324 15.64 -2.47 13.99
N LEU A 325 15.15 -3.63 13.54
CA LEU A 325 15.44 -4.16 12.21
C LEU A 325 14.96 -3.24 11.09
N ALA A 326 13.75 -2.71 11.24
CA ALA A 326 13.19 -1.75 10.27
C ALA A 326 14.06 -0.49 10.18
N TYR A 327 14.45 0.07 11.33
CA TYR A 327 15.33 1.25 11.34
C TYR A 327 16.72 0.95 10.79
N LEU A 328 17.31 -0.21 11.08
CA LEU A 328 18.60 -0.62 10.51
C LEU A 328 18.55 -0.70 8.99
N LEU A 329 17.48 -1.30 8.42
CA LEU A 329 17.28 -1.37 6.97
C LEU A 329 17.08 0.01 6.35
N TRP A 330 16.32 0.88 6.97
CA TRP A 330 16.15 2.25 6.46
C TRP A 330 17.44 3.08 6.58
N TRP A 331 18.26 2.84 7.61
CA TRP A 331 19.57 3.44 7.75
C TRP A 331 20.53 2.93 6.66
N SER A 332 20.56 1.63 6.37
CA SER A 332 21.38 1.07 5.28
C SER A 332 20.99 1.67 3.93
N GLY A 333 19.67 1.81 3.67
CA GLY A 333 19.14 2.45 2.47
C GLY A 333 19.52 3.93 2.30
N ALA A 334 19.82 4.65 3.39
CA ALA A 334 20.32 6.03 3.36
C ALA A 334 21.84 6.11 3.30
N ILE A 335 22.56 5.21 3.98
CA ILE A 335 24.02 5.18 4.03
C ILE A 335 24.62 4.76 2.69
N THR A 336 24.03 3.77 2.00
CA THR A 336 24.54 3.25 0.72
C THR A 336 24.71 4.36 -0.35
N PRO A 337 23.72 5.20 -0.66
CA PRO A 337 23.91 6.29 -1.62
C PRO A 337 24.89 7.34 -1.13
N ALA A 338 24.94 7.61 0.17
CA ALA A 338 25.93 8.55 0.73
C ALA A 338 27.36 8.06 0.52
N LEU A 339 27.63 6.76 0.73
CA LEU A 339 28.93 6.16 0.46
C LEU A 339 29.27 6.19 -1.02
N PHE A 340 28.31 5.97 -1.91
CA PHE A 340 28.54 6.04 -3.35
C PHE A 340 28.82 7.47 -3.82
N ILE A 341 28.11 8.47 -3.30
CA ILE A 341 28.43 9.89 -3.55
C ILE A 341 29.86 10.22 -3.14
N LEU A 342 30.26 9.77 -1.94
CA LEU A 342 31.61 9.99 -1.43
C LEU A 342 32.65 9.29 -2.32
N ALA A 343 32.40 8.05 -2.71
CA ALA A 343 33.30 7.28 -3.58
C ALA A 343 33.48 7.98 -4.94
N ILE A 344 32.39 8.46 -5.56
CA ILE A 344 32.44 9.19 -6.83
C ILE A 344 33.23 10.49 -6.67
N PHE A 345 32.98 11.24 -5.60
CA PHE A 345 33.73 12.47 -5.33
C PHE A 345 35.25 12.23 -5.25
N PHE A 346 35.66 11.16 -4.56
CA PHE A 346 37.12 10.80 -4.50
C PHE A 346 37.63 10.31 -5.86
N MET A 347 36.86 9.53 -6.61
CA MET A 347 37.24 9.07 -7.97
C MET A 347 37.47 10.24 -8.91
N ILE A 348 36.54 11.21 -8.96
CA ILE A 348 36.66 12.39 -9.83
C ILE A 348 37.88 13.21 -9.43
N ARG A 349 38.09 13.44 -8.13
CA ARG A 349 39.24 14.22 -7.64
C ARG A 349 40.61 13.54 -7.88
N SER A 350 40.66 12.21 -7.95
CA SER A 350 41.88 11.45 -8.23
C SER A 350 42.17 11.34 -9.74
N ALA A 351 41.22 11.64 -10.59
CA ALA A 351 41.31 11.57 -12.05
C ALA A 351 41.73 12.92 -12.69
N GLY A 352 41.66 14.03 -11.94
CA GLY A 352 42.09 15.39 -12.33
C GLY A 352 43.37 15.76 -11.62
#